data_3f2c89351d58c4170d0e65be05a8b139
#
_entry.id   3f2c89351d58c4170d0e65be05a8b139
#
_cell.length_a   1.000
_cell.length_b   1.000
_cell.length_c   1.000
_cell.angle_alpha   90.00
_cell.angle_beta   90.00
_cell.angle_gamma   90.00
#
_symmetry.space_group_name_H-M   'P 1'
#
loop_
_entity.id
_entity.type
_entity.pdbx_description
1 polymer ?
#
loop_
_entity_poly.entity_id
_entity_poly.type
_entity_poly.pdbx_seq_one_letter_code
_entity_poly.pdbx_strand_id
1 'polypeptide(L)'
;NALDFSNVKVRECMVPRTEIIALSVNENIESLNQIFVSTGLSKVLIYNKSIDNIIGYAHSIEMFKNPKNIKSILLPISIIPETMYANELMEIFIKERKGIAIVVDEFGGTSGIITIEDVMEEIFGEIEDEYDKDKLIEIVLDDNNLLLSARIEVDYLNDKYSLKLPKSESYET
;
A
#
# COMPACT_ATOMS: atom_id res chain seq x y z
N ASN A 1 -17.89 -4.43 -5.03
CA ASN A 1 -18.24 -5.82 -5.44
C ASN A 1 -16.98 -6.51 -5.96
N ALA A 2 -16.60 -7.63 -5.34
CA ALA A 2 -15.38 -8.40 -5.71
C ALA A 2 -15.36 -8.88 -7.20
N LEU A 3 -16.46 -8.74 -7.92
CA LEU A 3 -16.60 -9.10 -9.34
C LEU A 3 -16.10 -8.00 -10.30
N ASP A 4 -15.99 -6.75 -9.87
CA ASP A 4 -15.52 -5.64 -10.72
C ASP A 4 -14.00 -5.51 -10.75
N PHE A 5 -13.29 -6.04 -9.74
CA PHE A 5 -11.83 -5.96 -9.62
C PHE A 5 -11.06 -6.65 -10.76
N SER A 6 -11.63 -7.71 -11.38
CA SER A 6 -10.97 -8.43 -12.48
C SER A 6 -10.71 -7.57 -13.72
N ASN A 7 -11.36 -6.40 -13.83
CA ASN A 7 -11.28 -5.52 -14.98
C ASN A 7 -10.56 -4.19 -14.71
N VAL A 8 -10.17 -3.93 -13.45
CA VAL A 8 -9.45 -2.70 -13.08
C VAL A 8 -8.03 -2.76 -13.60
N LYS A 9 -7.59 -1.72 -14.29
CA LYS A 9 -6.22 -1.57 -14.79
C LYS A 9 -5.37 -0.79 -13.80
N VAL A 10 -4.10 -1.09 -13.78
CA VAL A 10 -3.09 -0.42 -12.94
C VAL A 10 -3.15 1.10 -13.04
N ARG A 11 -3.39 1.66 -14.24
CA ARG A 11 -3.51 3.12 -14.45
C ARG A 11 -4.69 3.77 -13.71
N GLU A 12 -5.66 2.98 -13.27
CA GLU A 12 -6.87 3.47 -12.59
C GLU A 12 -6.68 3.61 -11.08
N CYS A 13 -5.68 2.89 -10.53
CA CYS A 13 -5.35 2.87 -9.09
C CYS A 13 -3.92 3.31 -8.76
N MET A 14 -3.08 3.65 -9.74
CA MET A 14 -1.72 4.12 -9.50
C MET A 14 -1.67 5.56 -8.99
N VAL A 15 -0.65 5.88 -8.23
CA VAL A 15 -0.25 7.27 -7.96
C VAL A 15 0.38 7.85 -9.23
N PRO A 16 -0.16 8.95 -9.78
CA PRO A 16 0.29 9.50 -11.05
C PRO A 16 1.70 10.12 -10.94
N ARG A 17 2.39 10.21 -12.08
CA ARG A 17 3.76 10.75 -12.19
C ARG A 17 3.95 12.09 -11.48
N THR A 18 2.96 12.97 -11.55
CA THR A 18 3.02 14.31 -10.96
C THR A 18 3.11 14.32 -9.44
N GLU A 19 2.73 13.24 -8.80
CA GLU A 19 2.71 13.08 -7.35
C GLU A 19 3.88 12.21 -6.84
N ILE A 20 4.70 11.67 -7.75
CA ILE A 20 5.85 10.83 -7.36
C ILE A 20 6.88 11.67 -6.60
N ILE A 21 7.22 11.19 -5.42
CA ILE A 21 8.37 11.68 -4.65
C ILE A 21 9.57 10.81 -4.96
N ALA A 22 10.59 11.40 -5.59
CA ALA A 22 11.80 10.69 -5.99
C ALA A 22 13.04 11.56 -5.75
N LEU A 23 14.18 10.90 -5.57
CA LEU A 23 15.48 11.55 -5.33
C LEU A 23 16.51 11.03 -6.33
N SER A 24 17.43 11.90 -6.75
CA SER A 24 18.56 11.49 -7.59
C SER A 24 19.52 10.59 -6.82
N VAL A 25 20.03 9.57 -7.48
CA VAL A 25 21.05 8.66 -6.91
C VAL A 25 22.37 9.36 -6.56
N ASN A 26 22.59 10.56 -7.10
CA ASN A 26 23.77 11.38 -6.86
C ASN A 26 23.63 12.35 -5.67
N GLU A 27 22.43 12.43 -5.09
CA GLU A 27 22.18 13.18 -3.87
C GLU A 27 22.85 12.52 -2.66
N ASN A 28 22.97 13.30 -1.57
CA ASN A 28 23.53 12.80 -0.32
C ASN A 28 22.48 12.04 0.50
N ILE A 29 22.96 11.34 1.51
CA ILE A 29 22.09 10.52 2.37
C ILE A 29 21.22 11.38 3.30
N GLU A 30 21.67 12.59 3.64
CA GLU A 30 20.95 13.54 4.47
C GLU A 30 19.70 14.04 3.76
N SER A 31 19.79 14.32 2.45
CA SER A 31 18.64 14.70 1.63
C SER A 31 17.57 13.60 1.59
N LEU A 32 17.98 12.34 1.49
CA LEU A 32 17.07 11.20 1.55
C LEU A 32 16.41 11.11 2.93
N ASN A 33 17.18 11.28 4.00
CA ASN A 33 16.62 11.27 5.35
C ASN A 33 15.61 12.38 5.58
N GLN A 34 15.87 13.59 5.06
CA GLN A 34 14.93 14.71 5.13
C GLN A 34 13.61 14.40 4.42
N ILE A 35 13.65 13.73 3.26
CA ILE A 35 12.43 13.30 2.56
C ILE A 35 11.64 12.32 3.44
N PHE A 36 12.25 11.29 4.00
CA PHE A 36 11.56 10.35 4.89
C PHE A 36 10.90 11.06 6.07
N VAL A 37 11.62 11.97 6.72
CA VAL A 37 11.10 12.71 7.89
C VAL A 37 9.97 13.67 7.51
N SER A 38 10.12 14.41 6.40
CA SER A 38 9.15 15.43 6.02
C SER A 38 7.87 14.86 5.39
N THR A 39 7.96 13.70 4.72
CA THR A 39 6.83 13.10 4.01
C THR A 39 6.15 11.97 4.77
N GLY A 40 6.85 11.35 5.74
CA GLY A 40 6.37 10.14 6.42
C GLY A 40 6.40 8.87 5.57
N LEU A 41 6.85 8.95 4.31
CA LEU A 41 6.92 7.79 3.43
C LEU A 41 7.90 6.74 3.93
N SER A 42 7.56 5.47 3.78
CA SER A 42 8.47 4.35 4.08
C SER A 42 9.38 4.01 2.90
N LYS A 43 9.03 4.40 1.68
CA LYS A 43 9.74 4.09 0.44
C LYS A 43 9.87 5.37 -0.40
N VAL A 44 11.07 5.67 -0.90
CA VAL A 44 11.35 6.81 -1.78
C VAL A 44 12.02 6.28 -3.04
N LEU A 45 11.51 6.68 -4.21
CA LEU A 45 12.07 6.27 -5.49
C LEU A 45 13.41 6.93 -5.75
N ILE A 46 14.32 6.19 -6.38
CA ILE A 46 15.64 6.67 -6.75
C ILE A 46 15.77 6.64 -8.27
N TYR A 47 16.11 7.80 -8.84
CA TYR A 47 16.32 7.93 -10.27
C TYR A 47 17.76 8.29 -10.64
N ASN A 48 18.14 7.99 -11.90
CA ASN A 48 19.40 8.42 -12.48
C ASN A 48 19.13 9.36 -13.66
N LYS A 49 19.56 10.61 -13.56
CA LYS A 49 19.39 11.71 -14.53
C LYS A 49 17.96 12.27 -14.59
N SER A 50 16.95 11.47 -14.80
CA SER A 50 15.55 11.91 -14.89
C SER A 50 14.60 10.90 -14.25
N ILE A 51 13.38 11.36 -13.95
CA ILE A 51 12.31 10.52 -13.37
C ILE A 51 11.85 9.39 -14.33
N ASP A 52 12.17 9.50 -15.62
CA ASP A 52 11.93 8.41 -16.57
C ASP A 52 12.94 7.28 -16.47
N ASN A 53 14.00 7.47 -15.67
CA ASN A 53 15.00 6.45 -15.42
C ASN A 53 15.08 6.14 -13.93
N ILE A 54 14.00 5.58 -13.40
CA ILE A 54 13.97 5.05 -12.03
C ILE A 54 14.81 3.78 -12.00
N ILE A 55 15.79 3.74 -11.08
CA ILE A 55 16.73 2.62 -10.93
C ILE A 55 16.42 1.74 -9.72
N GLY A 56 15.48 2.14 -8.90
CA GLY A 56 15.08 1.42 -7.69
C GLY A 56 14.44 2.32 -6.66
N TYR A 57 14.40 1.87 -5.43
CA TYR A 57 13.90 2.65 -4.30
C TYR A 57 14.77 2.45 -3.06
N ALA A 58 14.69 3.38 -2.12
CA ALA A 58 15.23 3.24 -0.78
C ALA A 58 14.10 3.06 0.22
N HIS A 59 14.30 2.18 1.21
CA HIS A 59 13.37 1.99 2.32
C HIS A 59 13.88 2.69 3.58
N SER A 60 13.02 3.37 4.33
CA SER A 60 13.39 4.13 5.53
C SER A 60 14.13 3.28 6.59
N ILE A 61 13.79 1.99 6.70
CA ILE A 61 14.46 1.07 7.62
C ILE A 61 15.96 0.89 7.31
N GLU A 62 16.37 1.08 6.06
CA GLU A 62 17.78 0.98 5.67
C GLU A 62 18.63 2.12 6.26
N MET A 63 18.00 3.24 6.65
CA MET A 63 18.69 4.37 7.28
C MET A 63 19.29 3.98 8.65
N PHE A 64 18.69 3.03 9.37
CA PHE A 64 19.23 2.54 10.65
C PHE A 64 20.59 1.84 10.51
N LYS A 65 20.96 1.42 9.30
CA LYS A 65 22.27 0.81 9.02
C LYS A 65 23.39 1.85 8.84
N ASN A 66 23.10 3.15 9.01
CA ASN A 66 24.02 4.27 8.79
C ASN A 66 24.71 4.20 7.41
N PRO A 67 23.95 4.20 6.31
CA PRO A 67 24.51 4.04 4.97
C PRO A 67 25.40 5.22 4.60
N LYS A 68 26.47 4.95 3.85
CA LYS A 68 27.41 5.99 3.37
C LYS A 68 26.89 6.78 2.17
N ASN A 69 26.04 6.17 1.37
CA ASN A 69 25.45 6.77 0.18
C ASN A 69 24.17 6.00 -0.23
N ILE A 70 23.36 6.62 -1.09
CA ILE A 70 22.09 6.08 -1.55
C ILE A 70 22.26 4.75 -2.28
N LYS A 71 23.34 4.59 -3.07
CA LYS A 71 23.60 3.36 -3.84
C LYS A 71 23.75 2.12 -2.96
N SER A 72 24.24 2.28 -1.73
CA SER A 72 24.45 1.16 -0.81
C SER A 72 23.16 0.57 -0.23
N ILE A 73 22.05 1.29 -0.33
CA ILE A 73 20.73 0.89 0.17
C ILE A 73 19.66 0.82 -0.92
N LEU A 74 20.10 0.89 -2.18
CA LEU A 74 19.19 0.82 -3.32
C LEU A 74 18.60 -0.59 -3.45
N LEU A 75 17.29 -0.66 -3.43
CA LEU A 75 16.52 -1.89 -3.63
C LEU A 75 15.94 -1.94 -5.05
N PRO A 76 15.93 -3.11 -5.68
CA PRO A 76 15.38 -3.26 -7.03
C PRO A 76 13.86 -3.07 -7.04
N ILE A 77 13.34 -2.45 -8.10
CA ILE A 77 11.92 -2.20 -8.30
C ILE A 77 11.42 -2.92 -9.56
N SER A 78 10.18 -3.40 -9.53
CA SER A 78 9.54 -3.99 -10.71
C SER A 78 9.00 -2.90 -11.61
N ILE A 79 9.03 -3.14 -12.93
CA ILE A 79 8.50 -2.23 -13.96
C ILE A 79 7.35 -2.95 -14.65
N ILE A 80 6.20 -2.30 -14.71
CA ILE A 80 4.96 -2.87 -15.26
C ILE A 80 4.28 -1.89 -16.21
N PRO A 81 3.57 -2.36 -17.25
CA PRO A 81 2.80 -1.50 -18.12
C PRO A 81 1.51 -1.00 -17.45
N GLU A 82 1.09 0.21 -17.76
CA GLU A 82 -0.14 0.81 -17.23
C GLU A 82 -1.43 0.07 -17.66
N THR A 83 -1.35 -0.75 -18.71
CA THR A 83 -2.46 -1.56 -19.22
C THR A 83 -2.65 -2.88 -18.49
N MET A 84 -1.71 -3.29 -17.62
CA MET A 84 -1.82 -4.50 -16.80
C MET A 84 -3.06 -4.44 -15.90
N TYR A 85 -3.65 -5.59 -15.63
CA TYR A 85 -4.74 -5.66 -14.66
C TYR A 85 -4.21 -5.70 -13.22
N ALA A 86 -4.95 -5.09 -12.30
CA ALA A 86 -4.57 -4.99 -10.90
C ALA A 86 -4.47 -6.36 -10.21
N ASN A 87 -5.32 -7.33 -10.59
CA ASN A 87 -5.24 -8.71 -10.11
C ASN A 87 -3.95 -9.42 -10.55
N GLU A 88 -3.51 -9.22 -11.80
CA GLU A 88 -2.23 -9.78 -12.28
C GLU A 88 -1.05 -9.19 -11.51
N LEU A 89 -1.09 -7.87 -11.25
CA LEU A 89 -0.08 -7.21 -10.43
C LEU A 89 -0.04 -7.74 -9.00
N MET A 90 -1.20 -7.99 -8.40
CA MET A 90 -1.28 -8.57 -7.06
C MET A 90 -0.58 -9.93 -6.99
N GLU A 91 -0.78 -10.80 -8.00
CA GLU A 91 -0.09 -12.09 -8.08
C GLU A 91 1.44 -11.92 -8.18
N ILE A 92 1.91 -10.92 -8.95
CA ILE A 92 3.33 -10.59 -9.06
C ILE A 92 3.88 -10.14 -7.70
N PHE A 93 3.20 -9.24 -7.01
CA PHE A 93 3.63 -8.77 -5.69
C PHE A 93 3.74 -9.89 -4.66
N ILE A 94 2.75 -10.79 -4.63
CA ILE A 94 2.76 -11.94 -3.72
C ILE A 94 3.92 -12.90 -4.08
N LYS A 95 4.09 -13.23 -5.36
CA LYS A 95 5.10 -14.18 -5.84
C LYS A 95 6.51 -13.66 -5.62
N GLU A 96 6.75 -12.38 -5.92
CA GLU A 96 8.07 -11.76 -5.81
C GLU A 96 8.38 -11.22 -4.41
N ARG A 97 7.39 -11.22 -3.50
CA ARG A 97 7.48 -10.61 -2.16
C ARG A 97 7.90 -9.15 -2.24
N LYS A 98 7.40 -8.43 -3.22
CA LYS A 98 7.57 -7.00 -3.42
C LYS A 98 6.23 -6.31 -3.23
N GLY A 99 6.23 -5.07 -2.82
CA GLY A 99 5.02 -4.29 -2.61
C GLY A 99 5.05 -2.94 -3.30
N ILE A 100 5.90 -2.78 -4.36
CA ILE A 100 6.01 -1.51 -5.08
C ILE A 100 6.49 -1.78 -6.52
N ALA A 101 5.92 -1.06 -7.49
CA ALA A 101 6.31 -1.13 -8.89
C ALA A 101 6.23 0.25 -9.56
N ILE A 102 7.09 0.47 -10.56
CA ILE A 102 6.98 1.59 -11.49
C ILE A 102 6.02 1.21 -12.60
N VAL A 103 5.11 2.12 -12.90
CA VAL A 103 4.17 2.01 -14.03
C VAL A 103 4.72 2.81 -15.20
N VAL A 104 4.78 2.17 -16.37
CA VAL A 104 5.30 2.80 -17.60
C VAL A 104 4.25 2.83 -18.70
N ASP A 105 4.32 3.87 -19.54
CA ASP A 105 3.54 3.99 -20.76
C ASP A 105 4.11 3.16 -21.92
N GLU A 106 3.47 3.19 -23.07
CA GLU A 106 3.88 2.47 -24.29
C GLU A 106 5.22 2.94 -24.90
N PHE A 107 5.70 4.12 -24.48
CA PHE A 107 6.99 4.68 -24.91
C PHE A 107 8.12 4.41 -23.89
N GLY A 108 7.80 3.75 -22.77
CA GLY A 108 8.73 3.48 -21.69
C GLY A 108 8.95 4.66 -20.73
N GLY A 109 8.12 5.70 -20.83
CA GLY A 109 8.10 6.80 -19.87
C GLY A 109 7.41 6.41 -18.56
N THR A 110 7.83 6.99 -17.45
CA THR A 110 7.20 6.76 -16.16
C THR A 110 5.82 7.41 -16.12
N SER A 111 4.75 6.62 -16.06
CA SER A 111 3.36 7.06 -15.89
C SER A 111 3.00 7.27 -14.43
N GLY A 112 3.52 6.44 -13.56
CA GLY A 112 3.18 6.46 -12.14
C GLY A 112 3.95 5.46 -11.31
N ILE A 113 3.50 5.31 -10.09
CA ILE A 113 3.94 4.29 -9.13
C ILE A 113 2.70 3.59 -8.57
N ILE A 114 2.83 2.33 -8.23
CA ILE A 114 1.77 1.58 -7.57
C ILE A 114 2.34 0.72 -6.46
N THR A 115 1.64 0.66 -5.36
CA THR A 115 1.98 -0.18 -4.22
C THR A 115 0.94 -1.29 -4.03
N ILE A 116 1.27 -2.27 -3.20
CA ILE A 116 0.32 -3.34 -2.85
C ILE A 116 -0.87 -2.75 -2.09
N GLU A 117 -0.62 -1.70 -1.30
CA GLU A 117 -1.62 -0.96 -0.55
C GLU A 117 -2.66 -0.33 -1.49
N ASP A 118 -2.24 0.34 -2.59
CA ASP A 118 -3.13 0.94 -3.59
C ASP A 118 -4.00 -0.14 -4.27
N VAL A 119 -3.42 -1.29 -4.61
CA VAL A 119 -4.15 -2.42 -5.20
C VAL A 119 -5.17 -2.99 -4.21
N MET A 120 -4.81 -3.10 -2.93
CA MET A 120 -5.73 -3.58 -1.90
C MET A 120 -6.85 -2.60 -1.63
N GLU A 121 -6.59 -1.29 -1.63
CA GLU A 121 -7.59 -0.25 -1.48
C GLU A 121 -8.65 -0.32 -2.59
N GLU A 122 -8.23 -0.55 -3.83
CA GLU A 122 -9.16 -0.74 -4.95
C GLU A 122 -10.04 -1.99 -4.80
N ILE A 123 -9.50 -3.07 -4.21
CA ILE A 123 -10.24 -4.33 -3.98
C ILE A 123 -11.25 -4.19 -2.85
N PHE A 124 -10.82 -3.59 -1.74
CA PHE A 124 -11.57 -3.60 -0.48
C PHE A 124 -12.30 -2.27 -0.21
N GLY A 125 -12.07 -1.24 -1.05
CA GLY A 125 -12.43 0.14 -0.78
C GLY A 125 -11.45 0.77 0.21
N GLU A 126 -11.63 2.06 0.49
CA GLU A 126 -10.86 2.73 1.54
C GLU A 126 -10.90 1.86 2.81
N ILE A 127 -9.77 1.26 3.16
CA ILE A 127 -9.58 0.71 4.50
C ILE A 127 -9.45 1.96 5.36
N GLU A 128 -10.59 2.41 5.89
CA GLU A 128 -10.66 3.60 6.74
C GLU A 128 -9.59 3.46 7.83
N ASP A 129 -8.71 4.46 7.90
CA ASP A 129 -7.61 4.54 8.86
C ASP A 129 -8.18 4.49 10.30
N GLU A 130 -7.45 3.93 11.25
CA GLU A 130 -7.84 3.76 12.67
C GLU A 130 -8.31 5.05 13.37
N TYR A 131 -8.29 6.19 12.66
CA TYR A 131 -8.71 7.51 13.13
C TYR A 131 -10.10 7.96 12.65
N ASP A 132 -10.74 7.25 11.72
CA ASP A 132 -12.13 7.57 11.33
C ASP A 132 -13.11 7.04 12.38
N LYS A 133 -13.60 7.95 13.20
CA LYS A 133 -14.31 7.69 14.45
C LYS A 133 -15.73 7.12 14.31
N ASP A 134 -16.29 6.87 13.12
CA ASP A 134 -17.74 6.72 13.00
C ASP A 134 -18.29 5.52 12.20
N LYS A 135 -17.48 4.57 11.71
CA LYS A 135 -18.04 3.37 11.11
C LYS A 135 -17.34 2.10 11.55
N LEU A 136 -17.96 1.43 12.52
CA LEU A 136 -17.55 0.08 12.91
C LEU A 136 -17.84 -0.90 11.77
N ILE A 137 -16.84 -1.67 11.33
CA ILE A 137 -17.01 -2.69 10.30
C ILE A 137 -17.89 -3.80 10.86
N GLU A 138 -18.97 -4.10 10.15
CA GLU A 138 -19.90 -5.15 10.47
C GLU A 138 -20.41 -5.78 9.17
N ILE A 139 -19.79 -6.87 8.74
CA ILE A 139 -20.08 -7.54 7.47
C ILE A 139 -20.39 -9.01 7.73
N VAL A 140 -21.54 -9.46 7.25
CA VAL A 140 -21.89 -10.88 7.20
C VAL A 140 -21.26 -11.47 5.95
N LEU A 141 -20.28 -12.34 6.09
CA LEU A 141 -19.61 -12.99 4.96
C LEU A 141 -20.40 -14.20 4.48
N ASP A 142 -20.91 -15.00 5.40
CA ASP A 142 -21.79 -16.14 5.15
C ASP A 142 -22.57 -16.51 6.43
N ASP A 143 -23.34 -17.61 6.41
CA ASP A 143 -24.19 -18.04 7.53
C ASP A 143 -23.43 -18.31 8.84
N ASN A 144 -22.12 -18.52 8.79
CA ASN A 144 -21.28 -18.86 9.93
C ASN A 144 -20.11 -17.90 10.19
N ASN A 145 -19.90 -16.93 9.29
CA ASN A 145 -18.75 -16.04 9.34
C ASN A 145 -19.17 -14.56 9.30
N LEU A 146 -18.72 -13.82 10.32
CA LEU A 146 -18.89 -12.39 10.45
C LEU A 146 -17.51 -11.72 10.48
N LEU A 147 -17.35 -10.63 9.75
CA LEU A 147 -16.20 -9.74 9.86
C LEU A 147 -16.62 -8.53 10.68
N LEU A 148 -16.00 -8.35 11.83
CA LEU A 148 -16.40 -7.35 12.81
C LEU A 148 -15.21 -6.51 13.26
N SER A 149 -15.42 -5.20 13.43
CA SER A 149 -14.49 -4.36 14.17
C SER A 149 -14.35 -4.83 15.61
N ALA A 150 -13.13 -4.93 16.13
CA ALA A 150 -12.87 -5.30 17.52
C ALA A 150 -13.39 -4.29 18.56
N ARG A 151 -13.94 -3.15 18.11
CA ARG A 151 -14.56 -2.13 18.97
C ARG A 151 -16.07 -2.28 19.12
N ILE A 152 -16.67 -3.30 18.48
CA ILE A 152 -18.12 -3.56 18.62
C ILE A 152 -18.36 -4.26 19.95
N GLU A 153 -19.33 -3.72 20.70
CA GLU A 153 -19.68 -4.25 22.03
C GLU A 153 -20.22 -5.69 21.94
N VAL A 154 -19.74 -6.56 22.82
CA VAL A 154 -20.16 -7.96 22.89
C VAL A 154 -21.67 -8.10 23.10
N ASP A 155 -22.28 -7.19 23.88
CA ASP A 155 -23.72 -7.18 24.15
C ASP A 155 -24.53 -6.92 22.88
N TYR A 156 -24.11 -5.94 22.07
CA TYR A 156 -24.72 -5.65 20.79
C TYR A 156 -24.67 -6.86 19.84
N LEU A 157 -23.51 -7.54 19.75
CA LEU A 157 -23.33 -8.73 18.91
C LEU A 157 -24.21 -9.89 19.36
N ASN A 158 -24.28 -10.14 20.66
CA ASN A 158 -25.14 -11.18 21.22
C ASN A 158 -26.62 -10.94 20.92
N ASP A 159 -27.08 -9.68 21.06
CA ASP A 159 -28.48 -9.32 20.82
C ASP A 159 -28.83 -9.39 19.32
N LYS A 160 -27.96 -8.84 18.45
CA LYS A 160 -28.23 -8.75 17.02
C LYS A 160 -28.15 -10.08 16.28
N TYR A 161 -27.14 -10.88 16.60
CA TYR A 161 -26.82 -12.13 15.91
C TYR A 161 -27.18 -13.38 16.72
N SER A 162 -27.81 -13.22 17.88
CA SER A 162 -28.15 -14.32 18.81
C SER A 162 -26.93 -15.18 19.17
N LEU A 163 -25.75 -14.55 19.25
CA LEU A 163 -24.52 -15.18 19.66
C LEU A 163 -24.50 -15.39 21.18
N LYS A 164 -23.69 -16.33 21.65
CA LYS A 164 -23.49 -16.61 23.07
C LYS A 164 -22.03 -16.31 23.47
N LEU A 165 -21.56 -15.13 23.07
CA LEU A 165 -20.22 -14.69 23.44
C LEU A 165 -20.15 -14.46 24.96
N PRO A 166 -19.07 -14.92 25.62
CA PRO A 166 -18.92 -14.72 27.05
C PRO A 166 -18.78 -13.23 27.38
N LYS A 167 -19.42 -12.80 28.46
CA LYS A 167 -19.30 -11.46 29.00
C LYS A 167 -18.32 -11.45 30.17
N SER A 168 -17.56 -10.37 30.33
CA SER A 168 -16.65 -10.17 31.44
C SER A 168 -16.61 -8.71 31.85
N GLU A 169 -16.50 -8.46 33.15
CA GLU A 169 -16.28 -7.10 33.67
C GLU A 169 -14.91 -6.50 33.27
N SER A 170 -14.02 -7.32 32.70
CA SER A 170 -12.68 -6.90 32.29
C SER A 170 -12.59 -6.48 30.81
N TYR A 171 -13.67 -6.67 30.02
CA TYR A 171 -13.76 -6.22 28.61
C TYR A 171 -15.22 -6.01 28.20
N GLU A 172 -15.46 -5.02 27.35
CA GLU A 172 -16.77 -4.68 26.78
C GLU A 172 -16.82 -5.00 25.26
N THR A 173 -15.67 -5.12 24.60
CA THR A 173 -15.51 -5.35 23.17
C THR A 173 -14.66 -6.58 22.87
#